data_d7164bc72dc1d1d17686a582c3dca80d
#
_entry.id   d7164bc72dc1d1d17686a582c3dca80d
#
_cell.length_a   1.000
_cell.length_b   1.000
_cell.length_c   1.000
_cell.angle_alpha   90.00
_cell.angle_beta   90.00
_cell.angle_gamma   90.00
#
_symmetry.space_group_name_H-M   'P 1'
#
loop_
_entity.id
_entity.type
_entity.pdbx_description
1 polymer ?
#
loop_
_entity_poly.entity_id
_entity_poly.type
_entity_poly.pdbx_seq_one_letter_code
_entity_poly.pdbx_strand_id
1 'polypeptide(L)'
;MEDWTKPINVGAIPENNCHFDVIVVGGGPGGSAAASYNAMKGRKVLLLEKEIWPRDKICGDAVGGKSLRHVKELGVKTMIEKTPHFRVDSIIMSSSNGKNVKNLCFPKEIKRFSRRKKC
;
A
#
# COMPACT_ATOMS: atom_id res chain seq x y z
N MET A 1 -18.65 -7.12 6.96
CA MET A 1 -17.63 -6.06 6.69
C MET A 1 -16.44 -6.39 7.58
N GLU A 2 -15.30 -6.73 6.98
CA GLU A 2 -14.10 -7.03 7.76
C GLU A 2 -13.67 -5.78 8.54
N ASP A 3 -13.44 -5.97 9.84
CA ASP A 3 -13.00 -4.90 10.73
C ASP A 3 -11.48 -4.74 10.63
N TRP A 4 -11.05 -3.83 9.79
CA TRP A 4 -9.64 -3.52 9.54
C TRP A 4 -8.93 -2.85 10.73
N THR A 5 -9.64 -2.62 11.85
CA THR A 5 -9.04 -2.09 13.08
C THR A 5 -8.50 -3.17 13.98
N LYS A 6 -8.88 -4.43 13.75
CA LYS A 6 -8.36 -5.56 14.52
C LYS A 6 -6.96 -5.94 14.07
N PRO A 7 -6.11 -6.37 15.02
CA PRO A 7 -4.79 -6.90 14.67
C PRO A 7 -4.94 -8.04 13.66
N ILE A 8 -4.15 -8.01 12.60
CA ILE A 8 -4.04 -9.13 11.70
C ILE A 8 -3.36 -10.25 12.48
N ASN A 9 -3.98 -11.42 12.49
CA ASN A 9 -3.38 -12.58 13.14
C ASN A 9 -2.06 -12.92 12.43
N VAL A 10 -0.96 -12.62 13.10
CA VAL A 10 0.38 -12.93 12.59
C VAL A 10 0.54 -14.42 12.82
N GLY A 11 0.81 -15.15 11.77
CA GLY A 11 1.04 -16.60 11.86
C GLY A 11 2.08 -16.96 12.89
N ALA A 12 2.03 -18.18 13.38
CA ALA A 12 3.02 -18.72 14.31
C ALA A 12 4.46 -18.58 13.74
N ILE A 13 5.43 -18.42 14.62
CA ILE A 13 6.85 -18.49 14.24
C ILE A 13 7.09 -19.85 13.57
N PRO A 14 7.70 -19.88 12.36
CA PRO A 14 7.96 -21.15 11.68
C PRO A 14 8.81 -22.07 12.53
N GLU A 15 8.54 -23.35 12.47
CA GLU A 15 9.40 -24.36 13.11
C GLU A 15 10.82 -24.34 12.53
N ASN A 16 11.81 -24.76 13.33
CA ASN A 16 13.24 -24.64 13.01
C ASN A 16 13.71 -25.33 11.70
N ASN A 17 12.88 -26.16 11.09
CA ASN A 17 13.21 -26.90 9.86
C ASN A 17 12.43 -26.42 8.64
N CYS A 18 11.83 -25.23 8.66
CA CYS A 18 11.13 -24.68 7.51
C CYS A 18 12.11 -24.03 6.53
N HIS A 19 12.02 -24.46 5.26
CA HIS A 19 12.74 -23.82 4.14
C HIS A 19 11.85 -22.80 3.44
N PHE A 20 12.40 -21.66 3.12
CA PHE A 20 11.75 -20.59 2.36
C PHE A 20 12.64 -20.20 1.17
N ASP A 21 12.02 -19.96 0.02
CA ASP A 21 12.73 -19.49 -1.16
C ASP A 21 13.12 -18.01 -1.04
N VAL A 22 12.30 -17.24 -0.31
CA VAL A 22 12.49 -15.80 -0.11
C VAL A 22 12.09 -15.40 1.30
N ILE A 23 12.95 -14.62 1.93
CA ILE A 23 12.64 -13.97 3.21
C ILE A 23 12.57 -12.46 2.96
N VAL A 24 11.43 -11.84 3.29
CA VAL A 24 11.21 -10.41 3.18
C VAL A 24 11.13 -9.81 4.57
N VAL A 25 11.96 -8.82 4.86
CA VAL A 25 11.97 -8.15 6.16
C VAL A 25 11.30 -6.78 6.02
N GLY A 26 10.21 -6.59 6.75
CA GLY A 26 9.37 -5.40 6.75
C GLY A 26 8.13 -5.54 5.87
N GLY A 27 6.94 -5.46 6.50
CA GLY A 27 5.62 -5.55 5.85
C GLY A 27 5.07 -4.22 5.32
N GLY A 28 5.92 -3.21 5.10
CA GLY A 28 5.53 -1.97 4.46
C GLY A 28 5.15 -2.15 2.99
N PRO A 29 4.74 -1.08 2.26
CA PRO A 29 4.27 -1.20 0.88
C PRO A 29 5.23 -1.93 -0.05
N GLY A 30 6.54 -1.67 0.07
CA GLY A 30 7.56 -2.34 -0.74
C GLY A 30 7.72 -3.83 -0.39
N GLY A 31 7.81 -4.15 0.91
CA GLY A 31 7.95 -5.53 1.37
C GLY A 31 6.71 -6.37 1.08
N SER A 32 5.52 -5.83 1.34
CA SER A 32 4.27 -6.51 1.02
C SER A 32 4.14 -6.79 -0.49
N ALA A 33 4.50 -5.81 -1.33
CA ALA A 33 4.51 -6.02 -2.79
C ALA A 33 5.54 -7.08 -3.19
N ALA A 34 6.76 -7.02 -2.67
CA ALA A 34 7.81 -8.01 -2.97
C ALA A 34 7.39 -9.42 -2.55
N ALA A 35 6.84 -9.57 -1.34
CA ALA A 35 6.33 -10.85 -0.86
C ALA A 35 5.22 -11.40 -1.75
N SER A 36 4.23 -10.55 -2.08
CA SER A 36 3.09 -10.93 -2.91
C SER A 36 3.51 -11.37 -4.32
N TYR A 37 4.39 -10.60 -4.99
CA TYR A 37 4.87 -10.98 -6.32
C TYR A 37 5.69 -12.28 -6.30
N ASN A 38 6.45 -12.55 -5.26
CA ASN A 38 7.16 -13.81 -5.14
C ASN A 38 6.20 -14.97 -4.89
N ALA A 39 5.20 -14.79 -4.01
CA ALA A 39 4.17 -15.80 -3.77
C ALA A 39 3.33 -16.10 -5.03
N MET A 40 2.97 -15.08 -5.82
CA MET A 40 2.30 -15.28 -7.11
C MET A 40 3.11 -16.11 -8.12
N LYS A 41 4.43 -16.14 -7.97
CA LYS A 41 5.33 -16.99 -8.76
C LYS A 41 5.52 -18.40 -8.18
N GLY A 42 4.73 -18.77 -7.18
CA GLY A 42 4.79 -20.08 -6.54
C GLY A 42 5.93 -20.25 -5.55
N ARG A 43 6.65 -19.18 -5.18
CA ARG A 43 7.72 -19.25 -4.20
C ARG A 43 7.17 -19.31 -2.78
N LYS A 44 7.81 -20.10 -1.92
CA LYS A 44 7.52 -20.13 -0.49
C LYS A 44 8.16 -18.91 0.17
N VAL A 45 7.35 -17.95 0.61
CA VAL A 45 7.80 -16.64 1.11
C VAL A 45 7.57 -16.54 2.61
N LEU A 46 8.58 -16.09 3.34
CA LEU A 46 8.46 -15.65 4.73
C LEU A 46 8.49 -14.12 4.76
N LEU A 47 7.43 -13.51 5.26
CA LEU A 47 7.37 -12.06 5.51
C LEU A 47 7.49 -11.82 7.01
N LEU A 48 8.55 -11.12 7.40
CA LEU A 48 8.80 -10.71 8.79
C LEU A 48 8.41 -9.23 8.97
N GLU A 49 7.59 -8.94 9.97
CA GLU A 49 7.24 -7.57 10.36
C GLU A 49 7.38 -7.44 11.88
N LYS A 50 8.03 -6.38 12.34
CA LYS A 50 8.25 -6.12 13.75
C LYS A 50 7.07 -5.46 14.45
N GLU A 51 6.20 -4.81 13.69
CA GLU A 51 5.07 -4.04 14.19
C GLU A 51 3.76 -4.82 14.05
N ILE A 52 2.84 -4.59 14.97
CA ILE A 52 1.49 -5.14 14.91
C ILE A 52 0.65 -4.25 13.99
N TRP A 53 -0.04 -4.84 13.03
CA TRP A 53 -0.98 -4.16 12.15
C TRP A 53 -2.41 -4.19 12.72
N PRO A 54 -3.24 -3.15 12.51
CA PRO A 54 -2.96 -1.92 11.76
C PRO A 54 -2.12 -0.92 12.56
N ARG A 55 -1.17 -0.25 11.89
CA ARG A 55 -0.33 0.79 12.50
C ARG A 55 -0.26 2.04 11.64
N ASP A 56 0.06 3.17 12.26
CA ASP A 56 0.42 4.36 11.50
C ASP A 56 1.85 4.26 10.98
N LYS A 57 2.05 4.69 9.77
CA LYS A 57 3.36 4.80 9.14
C LYS A 57 3.41 6.07 8.31
N ILE A 58 4.40 6.90 8.60
CA ILE A 58 4.65 8.08 7.78
C ILE A 58 5.17 7.62 6.42
N CYS A 59 4.28 7.67 5.45
CA CYS A 59 4.59 7.34 4.06
C CYS A 59 3.54 8.06 3.23
N GLY A 60 3.92 9.01 2.42
CA GLY A 60 3.06 9.83 1.53
C GLY A 60 1.65 9.33 1.19
N ASP A 61 0.80 9.14 2.11
CA ASP A 61 -0.57 8.60 2.21
C ASP A 61 -1.42 8.54 0.91
N ALA A 62 -0.77 8.51 -0.24
CA ALA A 62 -1.44 8.51 -1.53
C ALA A 62 -0.98 7.35 -2.41
N VAL A 63 -1.93 6.66 -3.01
CA VAL A 63 -1.69 5.62 -4.02
C VAL A 63 -2.09 6.17 -5.38
N GLY A 64 -1.14 6.27 -6.29
CA GLY A 64 -1.43 6.81 -7.62
C GLY A 64 -0.37 6.45 -8.65
N GLY A 65 -0.56 6.87 -9.88
CA GLY A 65 0.38 6.65 -10.97
C GLY A 65 0.72 5.16 -11.16
N LYS A 66 2.01 4.85 -11.18
CA LYS A 66 2.50 3.47 -11.38
C LYS A 66 2.03 2.50 -10.29
N SER A 67 1.85 2.98 -9.05
CA SER A 67 1.40 2.12 -7.94
C SER A 67 0.01 1.53 -8.17
N LEU A 68 -0.89 2.24 -8.85
CA LEU A 68 -2.22 1.71 -9.18
C LEU A 68 -2.17 0.50 -10.12
N ARG A 69 -1.18 0.45 -11.01
CA ARG A 69 -0.96 -0.72 -11.86
C ARG A 69 -0.62 -1.94 -11.00
N HIS A 70 0.33 -1.81 -10.07
CA HIS A 70 0.70 -2.90 -9.16
C HIS A 70 -0.46 -3.32 -8.25
N VAL A 71 -1.24 -2.37 -7.75
CA VAL A 71 -2.45 -2.65 -6.97
C VAL A 71 -3.45 -3.50 -7.76
N LYS A 72 -3.61 -3.24 -9.06
CA LYS A 72 -4.45 -4.07 -9.96
C LYS A 72 -3.85 -5.46 -10.17
N GLU A 73 -2.57 -5.53 -10.51
CA GLU A 73 -1.84 -6.79 -10.74
C GLU A 73 -1.91 -7.72 -9.51
N LEU A 74 -1.79 -7.15 -8.31
CA LEU A 74 -1.90 -7.88 -7.05
C LEU A 74 -3.35 -8.21 -6.64
N GLY A 75 -4.35 -7.79 -7.40
CA GLY A 75 -5.76 -8.07 -7.13
C GLY A 75 -6.36 -7.33 -5.93
N VAL A 76 -5.61 -6.42 -5.28
CA VAL A 76 -6.04 -5.73 -4.05
C VAL A 76 -6.78 -4.41 -4.30
N LYS A 77 -7.00 -4.03 -5.56
CA LYS A 77 -7.66 -2.77 -5.92
C LYS A 77 -9.04 -2.61 -5.26
N THR A 78 -9.87 -3.64 -5.35
CA THR A 78 -11.23 -3.62 -4.80
C THR A 78 -11.23 -3.50 -3.27
N MET A 79 -10.25 -4.09 -2.60
CA MET A 79 -10.07 -3.95 -1.15
C MET A 79 -9.77 -2.50 -0.79
N ILE A 80 -8.84 -1.85 -1.50
CA ILE A 80 -8.48 -0.45 -1.27
C ILE A 80 -9.69 0.47 -1.54
N GLU A 81 -10.46 0.22 -2.59
CA GLU A 81 -11.65 1.00 -2.92
C GLU A 81 -12.78 0.87 -1.88
N LYS A 82 -12.80 -0.20 -1.10
CA LYS A 82 -13.75 -0.39 0.01
C LYS A 82 -13.31 0.28 1.31
N THR A 83 -12.04 0.66 1.44
CA THR A 83 -11.56 1.36 2.63
C THR A 83 -11.91 2.85 2.57
N PRO A 84 -12.09 3.54 3.72
CA PRO A 84 -12.28 4.98 3.73
C PRO A 84 -11.09 5.69 3.07
N HIS A 85 -11.35 6.41 1.97
CA HIS A 85 -10.32 7.12 1.22
C HIS A 85 -10.88 8.38 0.57
N PHE A 86 -9.98 9.29 0.18
CA PHE A 86 -10.29 10.42 -0.68
C PHE A 86 -9.82 10.13 -2.09
N ARG A 87 -10.62 10.56 -3.05
CA ARG A 87 -10.20 10.62 -4.44
C ARG A 87 -9.53 11.96 -4.69
N VAL A 88 -8.33 11.92 -5.25
CA VAL A 88 -7.60 13.12 -5.67
C VAL A 88 -7.68 13.22 -7.19
N ASP A 89 -8.35 14.25 -7.68
CA ASP A 89 -8.57 14.48 -9.12
C ASP A 89 -7.61 15.51 -9.70
N SER A 90 -6.99 16.35 -8.85
CA SER A 90 -6.01 17.35 -9.30
C SER A 90 -4.98 17.66 -8.22
N ILE A 91 -3.85 18.20 -8.67
CA ILE A 91 -2.80 18.74 -7.80
C ILE A 91 -2.49 20.15 -8.26
N ILE A 92 -2.45 21.07 -7.32
CA ILE A 92 -1.99 22.44 -7.56
C ILE A 92 -0.50 22.50 -7.17
N MET A 93 0.31 22.94 -8.09
CA MET A 93 1.74 23.18 -7.87
C MET A 93 2.02 24.67 -8.05
N SER A 94 2.69 25.28 -7.07
CA SER A 94 3.12 26.66 -7.18
C SER A 94 4.64 26.77 -6.98
N SER A 95 5.25 27.78 -7.61
CA SER A 95 6.64 28.15 -7.29
C SER A 95 6.70 28.81 -5.91
N SER A 96 7.88 28.82 -5.30
CA SER A 96 8.10 29.40 -3.96
C SER A 96 7.69 30.88 -3.84
N ASN A 97 7.73 31.61 -4.94
CA ASN A 97 7.29 33.03 -5.01
C ASN A 97 5.81 33.20 -5.39
N GLY A 98 5.05 32.12 -5.54
CA GLY A 98 3.63 32.12 -5.90
C GLY A 98 3.29 32.59 -7.32
N LYS A 99 4.29 32.97 -8.14
CA LYS A 99 4.03 33.56 -9.46
C LYS A 99 3.65 32.55 -10.54
N ASN A 100 4.04 31.29 -10.37
CA ASN A 100 3.70 30.23 -11.32
C ASN A 100 2.85 29.17 -10.62
N VAL A 101 1.58 29.13 -10.95
CA VAL A 101 0.65 28.12 -10.42
C VAL A 101 0.20 27.24 -11.58
N LYS A 102 0.40 25.92 -11.43
CA LYS A 102 -0.14 24.93 -12.37
C LYS A 102 -1.14 24.03 -11.66
N ASN A 103 -2.34 23.96 -12.21
CA ASN A 103 -3.32 22.96 -11.82
C ASN A 103 -3.19 21.77 -12.79
N LEU A 104 -2.76 20.64 -12.26
CA LEU A 104 -2.64 19.39 -13.01
C LEU A 104 -3.85 18.52 -12.69
N CYS A 105 -4.81 18.51 -13.61
CA CYS A 105 -5.95 17.59 -13.53
C CYS A 105 -5.52 16.19 -13.99
N PHE A 106 -5.95 15.18 -13.26
CA PHE A 106 -5.71 13.80 -13.64
C PHE A 106 -6.85 13.27 -14.51
N PRO A 107 -6.55 12.51 -15.58
CA PRO A 107 -7.57 11.79 -16.33
C PRO A 107 -8.44 10.94 -15.39
N LYS A 108 -9.73 10.80 -15.71
CA LYS A 108 -10.69 10.04 -14.87
C LYS A 108 -10.25 8.59 -14.60
N GLU A 109 -9.39 8.05 -15.45
CA GLU A 109 -8.84 6.70 -15.34
C GLU A 109 -7.69 6.59 -14.31
N ILE A 110 -7.04 7.72 -13.97
CA ILE A 110 -5.97 7.75 -12.97
C ILE A 110 -6.57 8.18 -11.64
N LYS A 111 -7.15 7.21 -10.95
CA LYS A 111 -7.63 7.43 -9.59
C LYS A 111 -6.45 7.46 -8.63
N ARG A 112 -6.38 8.44 -7.76
CA ARG A 112 -5.46 8.48 -6.62
C ARG A 112 -6.27 8.34 -5.36
N PHE A 113 -5.80 7.51 -4.45
CA PHE A 113 -6.43 7.26 -3.16
C PHE A 113 -5.56 7.84 -2.07
N SER A 114 -6.14 8.63 -1.18
CA SER A 114 -5.47 9.13 0.01
C SER A 114 -6.27 8.74 1.24
N ARG A 115 -5.57 8.32 2.29
CA ARG A 115 -6.20 8.00 3.57
C ARG A 115 -6.56 9.29 4.31
N ARG A 116 -7.77 9.35 4.83
CA ARG A 116 -8.16 10.45 5.73
C ARG A 116 -7.43 10.28 7.05
N LYS A 117 -6.57 11.24 7.42
CA LYS A 117 -6.21 11.38 8.82
C LYS A 117 -7.44 11.95 9.56
N LYS A 118 -7.91 11.27 10.61
CA LYS A 118 -8.77 11.94 11.58
C LYS A 118 -7.89 12.96 12.29
N CYS A 119 -8.20 14.23 12.12
CA CYS A 119 -7.71 15.29 13.02
C CYS A 119 -8.32 15.08 14.40
#